data_2523fdf252b10c7f2f7286434c1f0b67
#
_entry.id   2523fdf252b10c7f2f7286434c1f0b67
#
_cell.length_a   1.000
_cell.length_b   1.000
_cell.length_c   1.000
_cell.angle_alpha   90.00
_cell.angle_beta   90.00
_cell.angle_gamma   90.00
#
_symmetry.space_group_name_H-M   'P 1'
#
loop_
_entity.id
_entity.type
_entity.pdbx_description
1 polymer ?
#
loop_
_entity_poly.entity_id
_entity_poly.type
_entity_poly.pdbx_seq_one_letter_code
_entity_poly.pdbx_strand_id
1 'polypeptide(L)'
;GLKYMLPDDRCMFADKLPEIIPAAEFRKVNGQKQMKAYNGIVELTVGPLSNKSEIALVKQKASEQPQTRCAFMGSSGKTVKIWTTFTRPDNSLPKTREEAELFHAHAYRLAVKCYQPQIPFDILPKEPTLEQYSRLSYDPDIMYRPNSVQFYLSQPTVMPEETTFREAVQAEKSPLTRAVPGYDAENAFLMLFEAAFRKAYTDLSEAGLQLREDKWQPLVVQLARNCFASGLPQEEVVKRTVFHFYMYKQEVLIREMIGNVYLECKGCLLYTSDAADD
;
A
#
# COMPACT_ATOMS: atom_id res chain seq x y z
N GLY A 1 -16.03 -28.03 14.39
CA GLY A 1 -15.38 -26.75 14.61
C GLY A 1 -16.20 -25.80 15.46
N LEU A 2 -15.62 -24.65 15.76
CA LEU A 2 -16.18 -23.63 16.67
C LEU A 2 -17.61 -23.17 16.35
N LYS A 3 -18.04 -23.22 15.07
CA LYS A 3 -19.37 -22.76 14.65
C LYS A 3 -20.53 -23.60 15.20
N TYR A 4 -20.27 -24.80 15.68
CA TYR A 4 -21.28 -25.70 16.27
C TYR A 4 -21.29 -25.69 17.79
N MET A 5 -20.48 -24.85 18.41
CA MET A 5 -20.38 -24.70 19.87
C MET A 5 -21.30 -23.60 20.36
N LEU A 6 -21.71 -23.70 21.63
CA LEU A 6 -22.39 -22.61 22.33
C LEU A 6 -21.48 -21.37 22.42
N PRO A 7 -22.05 -20.14 22.48
CA PRO A 7 -21.26 -18.91 22.51
C PRO A 7 -20.16 -18.89 23.59
N ASP A 8 -20.43 -19.33 24.79
CA ASP A 8 -19.49 -19.33 25.93
C ASP A 8 -18.37 -20.35 25.71
N ASP A 9 -18.69 -21.56 25.24
CA ASP A 9 -17.71 -22.57 24.89
C ASP A 9 -16.82 -22.12 23.73
N ARG A 10 -17.41 -21.36 22.79
CA ARG A 10 -16.69 -20.84 21.63
C ARG A 10 -15.57 -19.89 22.03
N CYS A 11 -15.80 -19.03 23.03
CA CYS A 11 -14.76 -18.13 23.55
C CYS A 11 -13.61 -18.92 24.20
N MET A 12 -13.90 -19.90 25.05
CA MET A 12 -12.88 -20.73 25.69
C MET A 12 -12.02 -21.53 24.71
N PHE A 13 -12.62 -22.03 23.62
CA PHE A 13 -11.88 -22.78 22.60
C PHE A 13 -11.16 -21.87 21.60
N ALA A 14 -11.65 -20.65 21.38
CA ALA A 14 -10.99 -19.69 20.50
C ALA A 14 -9.58 -19.34 21.00
N ASP A 15 -9.39 -19.27 22.31
CA ASP A 15 -8.09 -18.95 22.93
C ASP A 15 -7.07 -20.09 22.81
N LYS A 16 -7.54 -21.31 22.49
CA LYS A 16 -6.68 -22.48 22.24
C LYS A 16 -6.27 -22.66 20.79
N LEU A 17 -6.81 -21.85 19.87
CA LEU A 17 -6.42 -21.94 18.47
C LEU A 17 -4.99 -21.43 18.27
N PRO A 18 -4.22 -22.08 17.39
CA PRO A 18 -2.91 -21.60 17.02
C PRO A 18 -3.00 -20.17 16.46
N GLU A 19 -2.04 -19.35 16.85
CA GLU A 19 -1.93 -17.96 16.39
C GLU A 19 -0.79 -17.83 15.38
N ILE A 20 -1.00 -17.00 14.38
CA ILE A 20 0.00 -16.64 13.37
C ILE A 20 0.16 -15.13 13.34
N ILE A 21 1.41 -14.68 13.28
CA ILE A 21 1.76 -13.27 13.06
C ILE A 21 2.19 -13.14 11.60
N PRO A 22 1.35 -12.60 10.70
CA PRO A 22 1.67 -12.56 9.28
C PRO A 22 2.77 -11.54 8.96
N ALA A 23 2.81 -10.40 9.66
CA ALA A 23 3.66 -9.27 9.34
C ALA A 23 5.15 -9.54 9.58
N ALA A 24 5.52 -10.28 10.61
CA ALA A 24 6.91 -10.47 10.98
C ALA A 24 7.17 -11.81 11.69
N GLU A 25 8.41 -12.28 11.60
CA GLU A 25 8.92 -13.39 12.42
C GLU A 25 9.59 -12.85 13.68
N PHE A 26 9.34 -13.52 14.80
CA PHE A 26 9.94 -13.17 16.07
C PHE A 26 10.70 -14.35 16.67
N ARG A 27 11.73 -14.04 17.44
CA ARG A 27 12.47 -15.01 18.27
C ARG A 27 12.61 -14.49 19.70
N LYS A 28 12.70 -15.38 20.67
CA LYS A 28 13.04 -15.01 22.04
C LYS A 28 14.57 -15.02 22.20
N VAL A 29 15.13 -13.89 22.64
CA VAL A 29 16.55 -13.75 22.99
C VAL A 29 16.60 -13.17 24.40
N ASN A 30 17.23 -13.88 25.33
CA ASN A 30 17.30 -13.48 26.75
C ASN A 30 15.92 -13.12 27.36
N GLY A 31 14.89 -13.89 27.01
CA GLY A 31 13.52 -13.67 27.49
C GLY A 31 12.74 -12.56 26.76
N GLN A 32 13.39 -11.74 25.97
CA GLN A 32 12.77 -10.67 25.21
C GLN A 32 12.43 -11.13 23.79
N LYS A 33 11.31 -10.62 23.27
CA LYS A 33 10.84 -10.88 21.91
C LYS A 33 11.55 -9.91 20.94
N GLN A 34 12.34 -10.45 20.04
CA GLN A 34 13.05 -9.67 19.01
C GLN A 34 12.54 -10.04 17.62
N MET A 35 12.36 -9.04 16.77
CA MET A 35 12.05 -9.27 15.36
C MET A 35 13.24 -9.95 14.67
N LYS A 36 12.97 -11.06 14.01
CA LYS A 36 13.94 -11.80 13.18
C LYS A 36 13.89 -11.32 11.74
N ALA A 37 12.68 -11.18 11.19
CA ALA A 37 12.44 -10.72 9.82
C ALA A 37 11.07 -10.06 9.71
N TYR A 38 10.96 -9.09 8.82
CA TYR A 38 9.69 -8.53 8.38
C TYR A 38 9.27 -9.20 7.07
N ASN A 39 8.00 -9.59 6.96
CA ASN A 39 7.48 -10.39 5.84
C ASN A 39 6.79 -9.54 4.77
N GLY A 40 6.53 -8.27 5.02
CA GLY A 40 5.79 -7.40 4.12
C GLY A 40 4.31 -7.75 3.98
N ILE A 41 3.75 -8.62 4.82
CA ILE A 41 2.35 -9.02 4.76
C ILE A 41 1.52 -8.09 5.63
N VAL A 42 0.49 -7.50 5.01
CA VAL A 42 -0.53 -6.70 5.69
C VAL A 42 -1.83 -7.50 5.73
N GLU A 43 -2.44 -7.56 6.91
CA GLU A 43 -3.74 -8.18 7.13
C GLU A 43 -4.83 -7.12 7.33
N LEU A 44 -5.85 -7.17 6.49
CA LEU A 44 -7.11 -6.44 6.68
C LEU A 44 -8.17 -7.38 7.26
N THR A 45 -9.06 -6.84 8.06
CA THR A 45 -10.20 -7.58 8.61
C THR A 45 -11.49 -6.89 8.22
N VAL A 46 -12.34 -7.58 7.47
CA VAL A 46 -13.63 -7.07 7.03
C VAL A 46 -14.75 -7.65 7.90
N GLY A 47 -15.66 -6.83 8.35
CA GLY A 47 -16.83 -7.26 9.13
C GLY A 47 -17.31 -6.23 10.14
N PRO A 48 -18.26 -6.59 11.03
CA PRO A 48 -18.86 -7.93 11.18
C PRO A 48 -19.78 -8.31 10.02
N LEU A 49 -19.76 -9.59 9.62
CA LEU A 49 -20.58 -10.16 8.56
C LEU A 49 -21.66 -11.07 9.16
N SER A 50 -22.86 -11.00 8.61
CA SER A 50 -24.05 -11.65 9.20
C SER A 50 -24.25 -13.07 8.70
N ASN A 51 -23.82 -13.37 7.47
CA ASN A 51 -24.11 -14.64 6.81
C ASN A 51 -23.01 -15.09 5.85
N LYS A 52 -23.16 -16.32 5.33
CA LYS A 52 -22.19 -16.91 4.40
C LYS A 52 -22.13 -16.20 3.04
N SER A 53 -23.24 -15.64 2.58
CA SER A 53 -23.30 -14.94 1.30
C SER A 53 -22.47 -13.66 1.35
N GLU A 54 -22.50 -12.92 2.46
CA GLU A 54 -21.66 -11.75 2.68
C GLU A 54 -20.17 -12.14 2.72
N ILE A 55 -19.83 -13.25 3.41
CA ILE A 55 -18.46 -13.78 3.45
C ILE A 55 -17.97 -14.13 2.04
N ALA A 56 -18.81 -14.82 1.24
CA ALA A 56 -18.48 -15.17 -0.13
C ALA A 56 -18.30 -13.93 -1.00
N LEU A 57 -19.18 -12.93 -0.86
CA LEU A 57 -19.08 -11.67 -1.59
C LEU A 57 -17.79 -10.92 -1.27
N VAL A 58 -17.41 -10.81 0.01
CA VAL A 58 -16.15 -10.16 0.40
C VAL A 58 -14.95 -10.90 -0.19
N LYS A 59 -14.92 -12.23 -0.12
CA LYS A 59 -13.83 -13.04 -0.72
C LYS A 59 -13.78 -12.87 -2.23
N GLN A 60 -14.93 -12.83 -2.91
CA GLN A 60 -15.00 -12.55 -4.33
C GLN A 60 -14.42 -11.17 -4.65
N LYS A 61 -14.89 -10.12 -3.96
CA LYS A 61 -14.40 -8.75 -4.17
C LYS A 61 -12.90 -8.61 -3.90
N ALA A 62 -12.41 -9.26 -2.85
CA ALA A 62 -10.98 -9.34 -2.58
C ALA A 62 -10.24 -10.06 -3.72
N SER A 63 -10.81 -11.13 -4.30
CA SER A 63 -10.18 -11.88 -5.38
C SER A 63 -10.10 -11.10 -6.70
N GLU A 64 -10.97 -10.13 -6.91
CA GLU A 64 -10.93 -9.22 -8.07
C GLU A 64 -9.69 -8.31 -8.03
N GLN A 65 -9.09 -8.12 -6.85
CA GLN A 65 -7.86 -7.34 -6.69
C GLN A 65 -6.63 -8.24 -6.93
N PRO A 66 -5.77 -7.93 -7.92
CA PRO A 66 -4.61 -8.75 -8.23
C PRO A 66 -3.58 -8.80 -7.09
N GLN A 67 -3.62 -7.81 -6.17
CA GLN A 67 -2.74 -7.73 -5.00
C GLN A 67 -3.17 -8.63 -3.85
N THR A 68 -4.37 -9.18 -3.88
CA THR A 68 -4.83 -10.11 -2.84
C THR A 68 -4.05 -11.42 -2.94
N ARG A 69 -3.26 -11.70 -1.91
CA ARG A 69 -2.54 -12.96 -1.77
C ARG A 69 -3.41 -14.07 -1.22
N CYS A 70 -4.23 -13.72 -0.23
CA CYS A 70 -5.10 -14.67 0.45
C CYS A 70 -6.34 -13.95 0.99
N ALA A 71 -7.50 -14.60 0.91
CA ALA A 71 -8.72 -14.16 1.56
C ALA A 71 -9.44 -15.37 2.17
N PHE A 72 -9.69 -15.31 3.47
CA PHE A 72 -10.26 -16.43 4.21
C PHE A 72 -11.17 -15.96 5.37
N MET A 73 -12.06 -16.84 5.76
CA MET A 73 -12.98 -16.61 6.88
C MET A 73 -12.21 -16.64 8.21
N GLY A 74 -12.36 -15.61 9.04
CA GLY A 74 -11.80 -15.56 10.37
C GLY A 74 -12.39 -16.62 11.31
N SER A 75 -11.71 -16.90 12.43
CA SER A 75 -12.09 -17.94 13.40
C SER A 75 -13.48 -17.76 14.03
N SER A 76 -13.96 -16.51 14.12
CA SER A 76 -15.33 -16.22 14.60
C SER A 76 -16.44 -16.64 13.62
N GLY A 77 -16.10 -16.85 12.34
CA GLY A 77 -17.08 -17.06 11.27
C GLY A 77 -17.88 -15.82 10.87
N LYS A 78 -17.49 -14.63 11.38
CA LYS A 78 -18.17 -13.35 11.15
C LYS A 78 -17.27 -12.29 10.50
N THR A 79 -16.08 -12.66 10.09
CA THR A 79 -15.11 -11.77 9.46
C THR A 79 -14.43 -12.46 8.31
N VAL A 80 -13.93 -11.68 7.36
CA VAL A 80 -12.97 -12.14 6.35
C VAL A 80 -11.65 -11.45 6.58
N LYS A 81 -10.58 -12.24 6.54
CA LYS A 81 -9.20 -11.79 6.59
C LYS A 81 -8.67 -11.69 5.16
N ILE A 82 -8.03 -10.58 4.83
CA ILE A 82 -7.41 -10.37 3.52
C ILE A 82 -5.93 -10.10 3.76
N TRP A 83 -5.07 -10.86 3.11
CA TRP A 83 -3.63 -10.65 3.13
C TRP A 83 -3.15 -10.10 1.81
N THR A 84 -2.35 -9.07 1.87
CA THR A 84 -1.66 -8.47 0.73
C THR A 84 -0.20 -8.24 1.06
N THR A 85 0.66 -8.14 0.07
CA THR A 85 2.11 -8.02 0.24
C THR A 85 2.61 -6.67 -0.24
N PHE A 86 3.51 -6.09 0.56
CA PHE A 86 4.18 -4.83 0.30
C PHE A 86 5.68 -5.01 0.28
N THR A 87 6.34 -4.35 -0.65
CA THR A 87 7.80 -4.25 -0.71
C THR A 87 8.23 -2.84 -1.10
N ARG A 88 9.52 -2.53 -0.96
CA ARG A 88 10.10 -1.35 -1.59
C ARG A 88 10.18 -1.54 -3.10
N PRO A 89 10.35 -0.47 -3.90
CA PRO A 89 10.46 -0.56 -5.36
C PRO A 89 11.61 -1.46 -5.85
N ASP A 90 12.65 -1.62 -5.06
CA ASP A 90 13.78 -2.51 -5.30
C ASP A 90 13.54 -3.97 -4.83
N ASN A 91 12.30 -4.29 -4.45
CA ASN A 91 11.88 -5.57 -3.84
C ASN A 91 12.53 -5.87 -2.48
N SER A 92 13.20 -4.93 -1.86
CA SER A 92 13.72 -5.10 -0.50
C SER A 92 12.63 -4.89 0.55
N LEU A 93 12.89 -5.39 1.76
CA LEU A 93 12.05 -5.18 2.94
C LEU A 93 12.87 -4.47 4.04
N PRO A 94 12.21 -3.72 4.93
CA PRO A 94 12.84 -3.17 6.13
C PRO A 94 13.58 -4.24 6.94
N LYS A 95 14.76 -3.88 7.43
CA LYS A 95 15.62 -4.81 8.19
C LYS A 95 15.58 -4.55 9.70
N THR A 96 15.38 -3.30 10.10
CA THR A 96 15.26 -2.94 11.52
C THR A 96 13.79 -2.93 11.94
N ARG A 97 13.55 -3.06 13.25
CA ARG A 97 12.20 -3.05 13.80
C ARG A 97 11.52 -1.71 13.58
N GLU A 98 12.24 -0.62 13.83
CA GLU A 98 11.75 0.75 13.70
C GLU A 98 11.32 1.06 12.26
N GLU A 99 12.17 0.72 11.28
CA GLU A 99 11.82 0.86 9.87
C GLU A 99 10.62 0.00 9.49
N ALA A 100 10.54 -1.22 10.02
CA ALA A 100 9.44 -2.13 9.72
C ALA A 100 8.10 -1.66 10.30
N GLU A 101 8.11 -1.07 11.51
CA GLU A 101 6.92 -0.51 12.15
C GLU A 101 6.37 0.68 11.33
N LEU A 102 7.24 1.60 10.92
CA LEU A 102 6.86 2.74 10.06
C LEU A 102 6.32 2.27 8.70
N PHE A 103 7.06 1.38 8.05
CA PHE A 103 6.69 0.83 6.76
C PHE A 103 5.34 0.09 6.83
N HIS A 104 5.15 -0.74 7.87
CA HIS A 104 3.93 -1.52 8.06
C HIS A 104 2.71 -0.63 8.32
N ALA A 105 2.86 0.41 9.15
CA ALA A 105 1.79 1.36 9.41
C ALA A 105 1.34 2.09 8.13
N HIS A 106 2.30 2.47 7.29
CA HIS A 106 2.00 3.11 6.02
C HIS A 106 1.36 2.12 5.02
N ALA A 107 1.91 0.92 4.92
CA ALA A 107 1.37 -0.15 4.09
C ALA A 107 -0.08 -0.52 4.48
N TYR A 108 -0.38 -0.58 5.78
CA TYR A 108 -1.73 -0.84 6.28
C TYR A 108 -2.72 0.25 5.84
N ARG A 109 -2.37 1.53 6.02
CA ARG A 109 -3.22 2.65 5.61
C ARG A 109 -3.49 2.64 4.11
N LEU A 110 -2.46 2.37 3.30
CA LEU A 110 -2.60 2.25 1.86
C LEU A 110 -3.50 1.07 1.48
N ALA A 111 -3.31 -0.09 2.12
CA ALA A 111 -4.16 -1.25 1.89
C ALA A 111 -5.64 -0.93 2.20
N VAL A 112 -5.93 -0.28 3.34
CA VAL A 112 -7.31 0.14 3.68
C VAL A 112 -7.88 1.05 2.60
N LYS A 113 -7.14 2.07 2.16
CA LYS A 113 -7.58 3.01 1.11
C LYS A 113 -7.85 2.32 -0.22
N CYS A 114 -7.07 1.30 -0.58
CA CYS A 114 -7.24 0.56 -1.82
C CYS A 114 -8.42 -0.41 -1.77
N TYR A 115 -8.63 -1.08 -0.64
CA TYR A 115 -9.64 -2.15 -0.53
C TYR A 115 -11.01 -1.62 -0.11
N GLN A 116 -11.11 -0.59 0.76
CA GLN A 116 -12.40 -0.10 1.27
C GLN A 116 -13.37 0.31 0.17
N PRO A 117 -12.98 1.01 -0.92
CA PRO A 117 -13.91 1.35 -2.00
C PRO A 117 -14.41 0.14 -2.82
N GLN A 118 -13.69 -0.98 -2.76
CA GLN A 118 -14.01 -2.18 -3.55
C GLN A 118 -14.89 -3.17 -2.78
N ILE A 119 -14.93 -3.04 -1.46
CA ILE A 119 -15.61 -3.95 -0.55
C ILE A 119 -16.83 -3.25 0.05
N PRO A 120 -18.06 -3.83 -0.10
CA PRO A 120 -19.29 -3.18 0.38
C PRO A 120 -19.52 -3.29 1.91
N PHE A 121 -18.50 -3.69 2.66
CA PHE A 121 -18.50 -3.83 4.11
C PHE A 121 -17.29 -3.13 4.71
N ASP A 122 -17.39 -2.73 5.97
CA ASP A 122 -16.32 -1.99 6.62
C ASP A 122 -15.09 -2.85 6.88
N ILE A 123 -13.93 -2.29 6.58
CA ILE A 123 -12.66 -2.79 7.08
C ILE A 123 -12.54 -2.32 8.53
N LEU A 124 -12.46 -3.27 9.46
CA LEU A 124 -12.36 -2.95 10.88
C LEU A 124 -11.06 -2.22 11.16
N PRO A 125 -11.13 -1.03 11.75
CA PRO A 125 -9.94 -0.26 12.09
C PRO A 125 -9.11 -1.02 13.13
N LYS A 126 -7.82 -1.16 12.85
CA LYS A 126 -6.85 -1.77 13.77
C LYS A 126 -5.61 -0.92 13.84
N GLU A 127 -4.98 -0.91 14.99
CA GLU A 127 -3.64 -0.35 15.11
C GLU A 127 -2.65 -1.26 14.36
N PRO A 128 -1.90 -0.72 13.37
CA PRO A 128 -1.01 -1.52 12.54
C PRO A 128 0.29 -1.87 13.26
N THR A 129 0.26 -2.89 14.12
CA THR A 129 1.45 -3.37 14.82
C THR A 129 2.03 -4.60 14.15
N LEU A 130 3.36 -4.77 14.21
CA LEU A 130 4.04 -5.94 13.67
C LEU A 130 3.68 -7.23 14.42
N GLU A 131 3.21 -7.13 15.65
CA GLU A 131 2.84 -8.24 16.51
C GLU A 131 1.37 -8.64 16.41
N GLN A 132 0.62 -7.98 15.51
CA GLN A 132 -0.76 -8.34 15.25
C GLN A 132 -0.86 -9.80 14.84
N TYR A 133 -1.60 -10.58 15.61
CA TYR A 133 -1.81 -11.99 15.32
C TYR A 133 -3.21 -12.26 14.78
N SER A 134 -3.33 -13.35 14.05
CA SER A 134 -4.60 -13.96 13.65
C SER A 134 -4.68 -15.38 14.17
N ARG A 135 -5.84 -15.74 14.68
CA ARG A 135 -6.12 -17.14 15.03
C ARG A 135 -6.37 -17.94 13.76
N LEU A 136 -5.73 -19.09 13.63
CA LEU A 136 -5.95 -19.96 12.51
C LEU A 136 -7.41 -20.45 12.49
N SER A 137 -8.01 -20.40 11.32
CA SER A 137 -9.37 -20.89 11.07
C SER A 137 -9.37 -21.92 9.95
N TYR A 138 -10.38 -22.75 9.94
CA TYR A 138 -10.64 -23.65 8.82
C TYR A 138 -11.62 -22.99 7.87
N ASP A 139 -11.17 -22.75 6.65
CA ASP A 139 -12.00 -22.22 5.56
C ASP A 139 -11.79 -23.11 4.32
N PRO A 140 -12.75 -23.99 3.95
CA PRO A 140 -12.62 -24.86 2.80
C PRO A 140 -12.60 -24.09 1.47
N ASP A 141 -13.14 -22.87 1.48
CA ASP A 141 -13.25 -22.01 0.30
C ASP A 141 -12.23 -20.85 0.37
N ILE A 142 -11.07 -21.10 0.97
CA ILE A 142 -10.00 -20.10 1.02
C ILE A 142 -9.57 -19.69 -0.39
N MET A 143 -9.52 -18.38 -0.62
CA MET A 143 -8.90 -17.83 -1.82
C MET A 143 -7.41 -17.69 -1.56
N TYR A 144 -6.58 -18.26 -2.43
CA TYR A 144 -5.13 -18.16 -2.33
C TYR A 144 -4.49 -17.97 -3.70
N ARG A 145 -3.66 -16.94 -3.81
CA ARG A 145 -2.91 -16.58 -5.03
C ARG A 145 -1.43 -16.46 -4.70
N PRO A 146 -0.63 -17.51 -4.91
CA PRO A 146 0.81 -17.52 -4.57
C PRO A 146 1.59 -16.43 -5.31
N ASN A 147 1.21 -16.13 -6.55
CA ASN A 147 1.83 -15.14 -7.41
C ASN A 147 1.01 -13.83 -7.47
N SER A 148 0.48 -13.38 -6.33
CA SER A 148 -0.21 -12.10 -6.25
C SER A 148 0.75 -10.95 -6.59
N VAL A 149 0.20 -9.90 -7.21
CA VAL A 149 0.95 -8.66 -7.45
C VAL A 149 1.29 -8.03 -6.09
N GLN A 150 2.51 -7.55 -5.93
CA GLN A 150 2.92 -6.86 -4.72
C GLN A 150 2.60 -5.37 -4.83
N PHE A 151 2.25 -4.74 -3.73
CA PHE A 151 2.28 -3.29 -3.62
C PHE A 151 3.72 -2.83 -3.44
N TYR A 152 4.09 -1.78 -4.16
CA TYR A 152 5.38 -1.12 -3.99
C TYR A 152 5.17 0.17 -3.18
N LEU A 153 5.90 0.27 -2.08
CA LEU A 153 5.84 1.41 -1.19
C LEU A 153 7.23 2.00 -1.05
N SER A 154 7.39 3.24 -1.51
CA SER A 154 8.58 4.02 -1.19
C SER A 154 8.54 4.34 0.30
N GLN A 155 9.65 4.11 1.01
CA GLN A 155 9.70 4.34 2.44
C GLN A 155 9.66 5.84 2.71
N PRO A 156 8.65 6.37 3.39
CA PRO A 156 8.72 7.76 3.85
C PRO A 156 9.79 7.86 4.94
N THR A 157 10.62 8.88 4.86
CA THR A 157 11.67 9.15 5.84
C THR A 157 11.08 9.53 7.19
N VAL A 158 9.88 10.10 7.19
CA VAL A 158 9.08 10.46 8.37
C VAL A 158 7.62 10.18 8.06
N MET A 159 6.87 9.60 9.01
CA MET A 159 5.42 9.55 8.92
C MET A 159 4.88 10.96 9.13
N PRO A 160 4.30 11.61 8.10
CA PRO A 160 3.60 12.86 8.35
C PRO A 160 2.40 12.54 9.24
N GLU A 161 2.20 13.30 10.30
CA GLU A 161 0.92 13.31 11.00
C GLU A 161 -0.18 13.62 9.98
N GLU A 162 -1.38 13.08 10.16
CA GLU A 162 -2.49 13.23 9.20
C GLU A 162 -2.81 14.69 8.87
N THR A 163 -2.53 15.58 9.81
CA THR A 163 -2.63 17.05 9.68
C THR A 163 -1.59 17.62 8.72
N THR A 164 -0.33 17.21 8.82
CA THR A 164 0.76 17.67 7.92
C THR A 164 0.58 17.14 6.50
N PHE A 165 0.01 15.96 6.32
CA PHE A 165 -0.35 15.44 4.99
C PHE A 165 -1.44 16.29 4.33
N ARG A 166 -2.50 16.65 5.06
CA ARG A 166 -3.56 17.55 4.56
C ARG A 166 -3.05 18.94 4.26
N GLU A 167 -2.17 19.47 5.10
CA GLU A 167 -1.57 20.80 4.92
C GLU A 167 -0.59 20.82 3.75
N ALA A 168 0.23 19.79 3.56
CA ALA A 168 1.10 19.66 2.40
C ALA A 168 0.30 19.57 1.09
N VAL A 169 -0.78 18.79 1.06
CA VAL A 169 -1.69 18.68 -0.09
C VAL A 169 -2.43 20.00 -0.35
N GLN A 170 -2.73 20.81 0.69
CA GLN A 170 -3.36 22.12 0.53
C GLN A 170 -2.36 23.20 0.13
N ALA A 171 -1.10 23.15 0.58
CA ALA A 171 -0.05 24.07 0.17
C ALA A 171 0.30 23.93 -1.33
N GLU A 172 0.08 22.74 -1.90
CA GLU A 172 0.25 22.49 -3.34
C GLU A 172 -0.78 23.17 -4.26
N LYS A 173 -1.81 23.78 -3.71
CA LYS A 173 -2.76 24.59 -4.49
C LYS A 173 -2.23 25.97 -4.90
N SER A 174 -1.00 26.30 -4.53
CA SER A 174 -0.34 27.50 -5.02
C SER A 174 0.23 27.21 -6.41
N PRO A 175 -0.26 27.89 -7.45
CA PRO A 175 0.20 27.65 -8.81
C PRO A 175 1.64 28.11 -8.98
N LEU A 176 2.57 27.19 -9.19
CA LEU A 176 3.83 27.46 -9.86
C LEU A 176 3.57 27.66 -11.36
N THR A 177 2.58 28.47 -11.68
CA THR A 177 2.28 28.93 -13.03
C THR A 177 3.02 30.24 -13.26
N ARG A 178 4.29 30.18 -13.57
CA ARG A 178 4.86 31.21 -14.44
C ARG A 178 4.32 30.90 -15.84
N ALA A 179 3.19 31.52 -16.17
CA ALA A 179 2.71 31.57 -17.50
C ALA A 179 3.76 32.25 -18.37
N VAL A 180 4.40 31.53 -19.26
CA VAL A 180 5.17 32.08 -20.35
C VAL A 180 4.15 32.47 -21.40
N PRO A 181 4.00 33.76 -21.76
CA PRO A 181 3.02 34.20 -22.73
C PRO A 181 3.29 33.50 -24.07
N GLY A 182 2.27 32.85 -24.63
CA GLY A 182 2.32 32.22 -25.95
C GLY A 182 2.59 30.73 -25.99
N TYR A 183 2.81 30.05 -24.85
CA TYR A 183 2.88 28.59 -24.78
C TYR A 183 1.55 28.03 -24.28
N ASP A 184 0.97 27.12 -25.07
CA ASP A 184 -0.16 26.31 -24.61
C ASP A 184 0.32 25.42 -23.45
N ALA A 185 -0.08 25.81 -22.24
CA ALA A 185 0.37 25.14 -20.99
C ALA A 185 0.02 23.64 -20.97
N GLU A 186 -1.05 23.26 -21.64
CA GLU A 186 -1.48 21.87 -21.74
C GLU A 186 -0.54 21.06 -22.65
N ASN A 187 -0.14 21.60 -23.78
CA ASN A 187 0.82 20.98 -24.68
C ASN A 187 2.22 20.88 -24.04
N ALA A 188 2.65 21.90 -23.30
CA ALA A 188 3.92 21.88 -22.58
C ALA A 188 3.93 20.79 -21.50
N PHE A 189 2.83 20.66 -20.73
CA PHE A 189 2.67 19.59 -19.75
C PHE A 189 2.74 18.21 -20.42
N LEU A 190 2.01 18.00 -21.50
CA LEU A 190 2.00 16.72 -22.22
C LEU A 190 3.38 16.33 -22.73
N MET A 191 4.12 17.26 -23.30
CA MET A 191 5.49 17.01 -23.79
C MET A 191 6.44 16.60 -22.65
N LEU A 192 6.38 17.29 -21.52
CA LEU A 192 7.21 16.98 -20.35
C LEU A 192 6.80 15.66 -19.70
N PHE A 193 5.51 15.39 -19.60
CA PHE A 193 5.00 14.12 -19.08
C PHE A 193 5.46 12.94 -19.95
N GLU A 194 5.32 13.03 -21.26
CA GLU A 194 5.76 11.96 -22.18
C GLU A 194 7.28 11.77 -22.19
N ALA A 195 8.05 12.84 -21.99
CA ALA A 195 9.48 12.74 -21.81
C ALA A 195 9.84 12.04 -20.50
N ALA A 196 9.17 12.39 -19.39
CA ALA A 196 9.33 11.76 -18.10
C ALA A 196 8.93 10.28 -18.13
N PHE A 197 7.87 9.94 -18.87
CA PHE A 197 7.41 8.56 -19.06
C PHE A 197 8.44 7.71 -19.80
N ARG A 198 8.93 8.20 -20.94
CA ARG A 198 9.99 7.52 -21.71
C ARG A 198 11.25 7.33 -20.88
N LYS A 199 11.67 8.35 -20.14
CA LYS A 199 12.82 8.27 -19.26
C LYS A 199 12.59 7.21 -18.17
N ALA A 200 11.43 7.17 -17.53
CA ALA A 200 11.13 6.17 -16.51
C ALA A 200 11.23 4.74 -17.04
N TYR A 201 10.76 4.52 -18.27
CA TYR A 201 10.87 3.24 -18.96
C TYR A 201 12.34 2.85 -19.20
N THR A 202 13.17 3.79 -19.67
CA THR A 202 14.59 3.59 -19.91
C THR A 202 15.33 3.30 -18.60
N ASP A 203 15.14 4.12 -17.58
CA ASP A 203 15.80 3.97 -16.27
C ASP A 203 15.54 2.58 -15.66
N LEU A 204 14.31 2.08 -15.76
CA LEU A 204 13.95 0.76 -15.24
C LEU A 204 14.52 -0.39 -16.10
N SER A 205 14.56 -0.22 -17.41
CA SER A 205 15.16 -1.20 -18.34
C SER A 205 16.66 -1.33 -18.10
N GLU A 206 17.35 -0.21 -17.92
CA GLU A 206 18.79 -0.19 -17.60
C GLU A 206 19.10 -0.79 -16.23
N ALA A 207 18.17 -0.65 -15.27
CA ALA A 207 18.24 -1.32 -13.98
C ALA A 207 17.94 -2.82 -14.03
N GLY A 208 17.70 -3.39 -15.21
CA GLY A 208 17.40 -4.82 -15.39
C GLY A 208 15.99 -5.24 -14.98
N LEU A 209 15.10 -4.28 -14.71
CA LEU A 209 13.72 -4.55 -14.40
C LEU A 209 12.92 -4.78 -15.69
N GLN A 210 12.56 -6.03 -15.95
CA GLN A 210 11.63 -6.34 -17.03
C GLN A 210 10.24 -5.85 -16.68
N LEU A 211 9.77 -4.83 -17.39
CA LEU A 211 8.41 -4.31 -17.26
C LEU A 211 7.45 -5.33 -17.88
N ARG A 212 6.78 -6.07 -17.01
CA ARG A 212 5.66 -6.96 -17.37
C ARG A 212 4.35 -6.23 -17.09
N GLU A 213 3.30 -6.63 -17.78
CA GLU A 213 1.96 -6.07 -17.58
C GLU A 213 1.48 -6.16 -16.12
N ASP A 214 1.92 -7.17 -15.37
CA ASP A 214 1.61 -7.38 -13.96
C ASP A 214 2.47 -6.56 -12.98
N LYS A 215 3.50 -5.83 -13.46
CA LYS A 215 4.46 -5.07 -12.64
C LYS A 215 4.58 -3.61 -13.07
N TRP A 216 3.48 -2.93 -13.23
CA TRP A 216 3.43 -1.53 -13.63
C TRP A 216 3.78 -0.52 -12.52
N GLN A 217 3.67 -0.93 -11.24
CA GLN A 217 3.90 -0.04 -10.10
C GLN A 217 5.29 0.59 -10.07
N PRO A 218 6.40 -0.12 -10.33
CA PRO A 218 7.73 0.50 -10.40
C PRO A 218 7.80 1.60 -11.46
N LEU A 219 7.09 1.44 -12.57
CA LEU A 219 7.03 2.44 -13.63
C LEU A 219 6.32 3.71 -13.15
N VAL A 220 5.22 3.57 -12.40
CA VAL A 220 4.50 4.72 -11.81
C VAL A 220 5.38 5.47 -10.81
N VAL A 221 6.12 4.76 -9.95
CA VAL A 221 7.04 5.38 -8.99
C VAL A 221 8.16 6.15 -9.70
N GLN A 222 8.80 5.53 -10.69
CA GLN A 222 9.89 6.19 -11.44
C GLN A 222 9.38 7.35 -12.28
N LEU A 223 8.19 7.22 -12.89
CA LEU A 223 7.50 8.29 -13.60
C LEU A 223 7.25 9.48 -12.67
N ALA A 224 6.71 9.23 -11.47
CA ALA A 224 6.43 10.28 -10.50
C ALA A 224 7.71 11.05 -10.10
N ARG A 225 8.83 10.36 -9.88
CA ARG A 225 10.15 10.99 -9.62
C ARG A 225 10.59 11.89 -10.77
N ASN A 226 10.50 11.38 -12.00
CA ASN A 226 10.89 12.13 -13.18
C ASN A 226 9.97 13.32 -13.44
N CYS A 227 8.66 13.20 -13.18
CA CYS A 227 7.70 14.28 -13.26
C CYS A 227 7.97 15.35 -12.20
N PHE A 228 8.26 14.96 -10.97
CA PHE A 228 8.65 15.88 -9.90
C PHE A 228 9.91 16.66 -10.27
N ALA A 229 10.96 15.97 -10.74
CA ALA A 229 12.21 16.60 -11.18
C ALA A 229 12.00 17.57 -12.36
N SER A 230 10.97 17.35 -13.16
CA SER A 230 10.56 18.25 -14.26
C SER A 230 9.63 19.38 -13.81
N GLY A 231 9.30 19.49 -12.51
CA GLY A 231 8.42 20.52 -11.95
C GLY A 231 6.95 20.37 -12.32
N LEU A 232 6.50 19.18 -12.71
CA LEU A 232 5.10 18.95 -13.10
C LEU A 232 4.18 18.93 -11.86
N PRO A 233 2.96 19.52 -11.95
CA PRO A 233 2.01 19.52 -10.83
C PRO A 233 1.49 18.12 -10.52
N GLN A 234 1.49 17.74 -9.25
CA GLN A 234 1.11 16.41 -8.76
C GLN A 234 -0.27 15.96 -9.27
N GLU A 235 -1.30 16.81 -9.15
CA GLU A 235 -2.68 16.45 -9.54
C GLU A 235 -2.81 16.17 -11.05
N GLU A 236 -2.12 16.93 -11.88
CA GLU A 236 -2.13 16.69 -13.33
C GLU A 236 -1.37 15.42 -13.70
N VAL A 237 -0.26 15.13 -13.00
CA VAL A 237 0.48 13.87 -13.14
C VAL A 237 -0.38 12.68 -12.70
N VAL A 238 -1.13 12.80 -11.60
CA VAL A 238 -2.08 11.77 -11.17
C VAL A 238 -3.14 11.52 -12.24
N LYS A 239 -3.83 12.55 -12.71
CA LYS A 239 -4.87 12.41 -13.75
C LYS A 239 -4.35 11.72 -15.00
N ARG A 240 -3.19 12.15 -15.48
CA ARG A 240 -2.59 11.59 -16.69
C ARG A 240 -2.10 10.16 -16.49
N THR A 241 -1.51 9.85 -15.35
CA THR A 241 -1.08 8.49 -15.00
C THR A 241 -2.27 7.55 -14.88
N VAL A 242 -3.35 7.96 -14.20
CA VAL A 242 -4.60 7.18 -14.12
C VAL A 242 -5.15 6.87 -15.51
N PHE A 243 -5.12 7.85 -16.43
CA PHE A 243 -5.53 7.64 -17.80
C PHE A 243 -4.66 6.60 -18.54
N HIS A 244 -3.33 6.65 -18.40
CA HIS A 244 -2.44 5.66 -19.01
C HIS A 244 -2.61 4.25 -18.44
N PHE A 245 -2.93 4.14 -17.17
CA PHE A 245 -3.08 2.87 -16.45
C PHE A 245 -4.53 2.51 -16.13
N TYR A 246 -5.51 3.09 -16.85
CA TYR A 246 -6.95 2.91 -16.58
C TYR A 246 -7.40 1.43 -16.58
N MET A 247 -6.73 0.59 -17.37
CA MET A 247 -7.04 -0.85 -17.45
C MET A 247 -6.89 -1.58 -16.13
N TYR A 248 -6.03 -1.10 -15.26
CA TYR A 248 -5.78 -1.71 -13.94
C TYR A 248 -6.81 -1.31 -12.89
N LYS A 249 -7.65 -0.30 -13.14
CA LYS A 249 -8.70 0.20 -12.23
C LYS A 249 -8.18 0.49 -10.81
N GLN A 250 -6.96 1.02 -10.70
CA GLN A 250 -6.24 1.23 -9.43
C GLN A 250 -5.98 2.72 -9.16
N GLU A 251 -6.97 3.58 -9.41
CA GLU A 251 -6.83 5.04 -9.27
C GLU A 251 -6.34 5.44 -7.86
N VAL A 252 -6.92 4.86 -6.81
CA VAL A 252 -6.54 5.17 -5.43
C VAL A 252 -5.08 4.83 -5.18
N LEU A 253 -4.63 3.66 -5.66
CA LEU A 253 -3.25 3.23 -5.51
C LEU A 253 -2.28 4.14 -6.29
N ILE A 254 -2.62 4.49 -7.52
CA ILE A 254 -1.80 5.39 -8.34
C ILE A 254 -1.65 6.76 -7.66
N ARG A 255 -2.75 7.32 -7.16
CA ARG A 255 -2.77 8.59 -6.44
C ARG A 255 -1.87 8.56 -5.21
N GLU A 256 -1.96 7.52 -4.40
CA GLU A 256 -1.12 7.34 -3.20
C GLU A 256 0.36 7.15 -3.55
N MET A 257 0.68 6.37 -4.56
CA MET A 257 2.06 6.16 -4.99
C MET A 257 2.71 7.48 -5.45
N ILE A 258 2.01 8.25 -6.28
CA ILE A 258 2.50 9.54 -6.77
C ILE A 258 2.62 10.52 -5.60
N GLY A 259 1.62 10.58 -4.72
CA GLY A 259 1.63 11.44 -3.53
C GLY A 259 2.83 11.19 -2.64
N ASN A 260 3.12 9.92 -2.34
CA ASN A 260 4.27 9.53 -1.53
C ASN A 260 5.60 9.97 -2.16
N VAL A 261 5.77 9.73 -3.47
CA VAL A 261 6.99 10.14 -4.18
C VAL A 261 7.19 11.66 -4.15
N TYR A 262 6.13 12.43 -4.36
CA TYR A 262 6.21 13.89 -4.31
C TYR A 262 6.58 14.41 -2.91
N LEU A 263 6.06 13.78 -1.85
CA LEU A 263 6.42 14.10 -0.47
C LEU A 263 7.90 13.78 -0.17
N GLU A 264 8.37 12.59 -0.58
CA GLU A 264 9.78 12.22 -0.44
C GLU A 264 10.72 13.23 -1.11
N CYS A 265 10.42 13.55 -2.36
CA CYS A 265 11.27 14.47 -3.15
C CYS A 265 11.28 15.89 -2.57
N LYS A 266 10.15 16.35 -2.03
CA LYS A 266 10.10 17.66 -1.31
C LYS A 266 10.92 17.65 -0.04
N GLY A 267 10.85 16.59 0.76
CA GLY A 267 11.66 16.44 1.97
C GLY A 267 13.16 16.51 1.68
N CYS A 268 13.61 15.89 0.58
CA CYS A 268 15.00 15.95 0.16
C CYS A 268 15.45 17.38 -0.23
N LEU A 269 14.57 18.17 -0.85
CA LEU A 269 14.92 19.56 -1.23
C LEU A 269 15.08 20.50 -0.03
N LEU A 270 14.31 20.29 1.05
CA LEU A 270 14.42 21.08 2.27
C LEU A 270 15.78 20.84 2.98
N TYR A 271 16.28 19.61 2.96
CA TYR A 271 17.59 19.28 3.57
C TYR A 271 18.78 19.84 2.79
N THR A 272 18.65 20.07 1.49
CA THR A 272 19.76 20.60 0.67
C THR A 272 19.81 22.13 0.68
N SER A 273 18.73 22.82 1.02
CA SER A 273 18.73 24.30 1.12
C SER A 273 19.38 24.80 2.42
N ASP A 274 19.24 24.06 3.53
CA ASP A 274 19.86 24.43 4.82
C ASP A 274 21.38 24.18 4.88
N ALA A 275 21.91 23.38 3.95
CA ALA A 275 23.34 23.09 3.86
C ALA A 275 24.14 24.09 2.97
N ALA A 276 23.46 25.05 2.35
CA ALA A 276 24.08 26.03 1.45
C ALA A 276 24.26 27.41 2.11
N ASP A 277 23.80 27.58 3.35
CA ASP A 277 23.87 28.86 4.11
C ASP A 277 24.86 28.83 5.31
N ASP A 278 25.77 27.81 5.38
CA ASP A 278 26.89 27.78 6.34
C ASP A 278 28.25 28.03 5.66
#